data_b1fe31550f8a066f3ab42c18fef82bcf
#
_entry.id   b1fe31550f8a066f3ab42c18fef82bcf
#
_cell.length_a   1.000
_cell.length_b   1.000
_cell.length_c   1.000
_cell.angle_alpha   90.00
_cell.angle_beta   90.00
_cell.angle_gamma   90.00
#
_symmetry.space_group_name_H-M   'P 1'
#
loop_
_entity.id
_entity.type
_entity.pdbx_description
1 polymer ?
#
loop_
_entity_poly.entity_id
_entity_poly.type
_entity_poly.pdbx_seq_one_letter_code
_entity_poly.pdbx_strand_id
1 'polypeptide(L)'
;MRKLIHLTLSPVSRLARLLVGEKRLACDPVLSDDALAHLPVFVDLDGAQAVGLWAIVDRLEGGYPEHPLMPEDPDARGEALRWLDWANGPLHEQVTRRILFEKGAQRYTGAPQRIAPDMNVIRQGREALKTILKTLGETAERNGNLSGRDCNIADLAVAAHLSCLDYFGEVPWTEYPQTAEWYVRIKSRPSFRTLLADRVPGQPPTASYAELDF
;
A
#
# COMPACT_ATOMS: atom_id res chain seq x y z
N MET A 1 -7.37 0.84 23.73
CA MET A 1 -6.51 1.37 22.65
C MET A 1 -6.89 0.66 21.37
N ARG A 2 -6.97 1.38 20.22
CA ARG A 2 -7.25 0.77 18.92
C ARG A 2 -6.13 -0.19 18.54
N LYS A 3 -6.48 -1.24 17.77
CA LYS A 3 -5.50 -2.19 17.23
C LYS A 3 -5.74 -2.38 15.74
N LEU A 4 -4.65 -2.54 14.99
CA LEU A 4 -4.71 -2.95 13.60
C LEU A 4 -3.92 -4.26 13.45
N ILE A 5 -4.64 -5.36 13.26
CA ILE A 5 -4.05 -6.69 13.06
C ILE A 5 -3.74 -6.80 11.56
N HIS A 6 -2.48 -7.05 11.22
CA HIS A 6 -1.99 -6.90 9.85
C HIS A 6 -0.82 -7.84 9.52
N LEU A 7 -0.43 -7.87 8.25
CA LEU A 7 0.83 -8.43 7.77
C LEU A 7 1.75 -7.29 7.29
N THR A 8 3.02 -7.34 7.64
CA THR A 8 3.99 -6.25 7.40
C THR A 8 4.16 -5.89 5.93
N LEU A 9 4.20 -6.89 5.05
CA LEU A 9 4.43 -6.72 3.61
C LEU A 9 3.18 -7.04 2.75
N SER A 10 1.98 -7.06 3.34
CA SER A 10 0.74 -7.14 2.58
C SER A 10 0.32 -5.74 2.13
N PRO A 11 0.11 -5.48 0.82
CA PRO A 11 -0.29 -4.16 0.35
C PRO A 11 -1.58 -3.65 0.99
N VAL A 12 -2.59 -4.52 1.13
CA VAL A 12 -3.87 -4.17 1.76
C VAL A 12 -3.69 -3.81 3.24
N SER A 13 -2.83 -4.54 3.95
CA SER A 13 -2.48 -4.22 5.34
C SER A 13 -1.71 -2.90 5.44
N ARG A 14 -0.79 -2.62 4.51
CA ARG A 14 -0.08 -1.34 4.45
C ARG A 14 -1.03 -0.19 4.14
N LEU A 15 -1.95 -0.38 3.20
CA LEU A 15 -2.99 0.61 2.94
C LEU A 15 -3.80 0.91 4.22
N ALA A 16 -4.27 -0.10 4.94
CA ALA A 16 -5.00 0.12 6.18
C ALA A 16 -4.19 0.91 7.22
N ARG A 17 -2.87 0.66 7.34
CA ARG A 17 -1.97 1.45 8.21
C ARG A 17 -1.90 2.91 7.76
N LEU A 18 -1.80 3.16 6.46
CA LEU A 18 -1.80 4.51 5.91
C LEU A 18 -3.13 5.23 6.20
N LEU A 19 -4.26 4.57 5.97
CA LEU A 19 -5.59 5.14 6.22
C LEU A 19 -5.77 5.54 7.69
N VAL A 20 -5.40 4.67 8.62
CA VAL A 20 -5.43 4.96 10.07
C VAL A 20 -4.50 6.13 10.41
N GLY A 21 -3.32 6.19 9.78
CA GLY A 21 -2.35 7.27 9.95
C GLY A 21 -2.85 8.61 9.41
N GLU A 22 -3.52 8.63 8.24
CA GLU A 22 -4.13 9.84 7.66
C GLU A 22 -5.28 10.38 8.53
N LYS A 23 -6.06 9.49 9.14
CA LYS A 23 -7.05 9.85 10.15
C LYS A 23 -6.43 10.32 11.48
N ARG A 24 -5.11 10.29 11.61
CA ARG A 24 -4.36 10.67 12.82
C ARG A 24 -4.79 9.91 14.08
N LEU A 25 -5.24 8.67 13.91
CA LEU A 25 -5.70 7.85 15.01
C LEU A 25 -4.53 7.13 15.67
N ALA A 26 -4.43 7.25 17.00
CA ALA A 26 -3.53 6.41 17.78
C ALA A 26 -3.99 4.95 17.69
N CYS A 27 -3.16 4.09 17.12
CA CYS A 27 -3.47 2.69 16.89
C CYS A 27 -2.21 1.83 17.06
N ASP A 28 -2.37 0.69 17.72
CA ASP A 28 -1.30 -0.30 17.92
C ASP A 28 -1.27 -1.27 16.74
N PRO A 29 -0.20 -1.31 15.93
CA PRO A 29 -0.05 -2.28 14.86
C PRO A 29 0.35 -3.64 15.45
N VAL A 30 -0.50 -4.64 15.26
CA VAL A 30 -0.29 -6.00 15.76
C VAL A 30 -0.03 -6.93 14.59
N LEU A 31 1.16 -7.52 14.52
CA LEU A 31 1.45 -8.53 13.50
C LEU A 31 0.59 -9.77 13.75
N SER A 32 -0.11 -10.24 12.72
CA SER A 32 -0.89 -11.48 12.81
C SER A 32 0.03 -12.69 12.88
N ASP A 33 -0.33 -13.65 13.73
CA ASP A 33 0.31 -14.96 13.75
C ASP A 33 -0.27 -15.92 12.69
N ASP A 34 -1.43 -15.57 12.13
CA ASP A 34 -2.09 -16.32 11.05
C ASP A 34 -2.06 -15.51 9.74
N ALA A 35 -1.18 -15.93 8.83
CA ALA A 35 -1.06 -15.31 7.51
C ALA A 35 -2.23 -15.63 6.56
N LEU A 36 -3.10 -16.58 6.91
CA LEU A 36 -4.27 -16.97 6.13
C LEU A 36 -5.56 -16.35 6.67
N ALA A 37 -5.50 -15.63 7.79
CA ALA A 37 -6.65 -14.92 8.34
C ALA A 37 -7.14 -13.84 7.37
N HIS A 38 -8.42 -13.45 7.51
CA HIS A 38 -8.99 -12.31 6.80
C HIS A 38 -8.40 -11.01 7.36
N LEU A 39 -7.33 -10.53 6.73
CA LEU A 39 -6.58 -9.36 7.15
C LEU A 39 -6.69 -8.23 6.11
N PRO A 40 -6.54 -6.97 6.52
CA PRO A 40 -6.34 -6.49 7.90
C PRO A 40 -7.63 -6.48 8.74
N VAL A 41 -7.49 -6.42 10.08
CA VAL A 41 -8.60 -6.22 11.02
C VAL A 41 -8.33 -5.00 11.89
N PHE A 42 -9.23 -4.03 11.85
CA PHE A 42 -9.19 -2.86 12.72
C PHE A 42 -10.14 -3.07 13.91
N VAL A 43 -9.61 -2.98 15.12
CA VAL A 43 -10.38 -3.05 16.36
C VAL A 43 -10.43 -1.66 16.97
N ASP A 44 -11.62 -1.09 17.07
CA ASP A 44 -11.82 0.27 17.59
C ASP A 44 -11.93 0.32 19.12
N LEU A 45 -12.07 1.52 19.67
CA LEU A 45 -12.15 1.75 21.14
C LEU A 45 -13.39 1.13 21.78
N ASP A 46 -14.48 1.05 21.05
CA ASP A 46 -15.74 0.42 21.48
C ASP A 46 -15.71 -1.12 21.37
N GLY A 47 -14.58 -1.68 20.90
CA GLY A 47 -14.44 -3.12 20.68
C GLY A 47 -14.99 -3.61 19.34
N ALA A 48 -15.62 -2.73 18.54
CA ALA A 48 -16.09 -3.09 17.21
C ALA A 48 -14.92 -3.47 16.29
N GLN A 49 -15.11 -4.51 15.48
CA GLN A 49 -14.13 -5.01 14.54
C GLN A 49 -14.56 -4.73 13.10
N ALA A 50 -13.69 -4.12 12.34
CA ALA A 50 -13.82 -3.96 10.90
C ALA A 50 -12.83 -4.94 10.21
N VAL A 51 -13.36 -5.94 9.50
CA VAL A 51 -12.59 -7.01 8.87
C VAL A 51 -12.46 -6.77 7.38
N GLY A 52 -11.23 -6.65 6.91
CA GLY A 52 -10.92 -6.37 5.51
C GLY A 52 -10.99 -4.90 5.17
N LEU A 53 -10.46 -4.55 3.99
CA LEU A 53 -10.23 -3.16 3.57
C LEU A 53 -11.51 -2.32 3.58
N TRP A 54 -12.58 -2.80 2.95
CA TRP A 54 -13.79 -2.02 2.79
C TRP A 54 -14.49 -1.72 4.11
N ALA A 55 -14.58 -2.71 5.02
CA ALA A 55 -15.12 -2.48 6.35
C ALA A 55 -14.29 -1.47 7.16
N ILE A 56 -12.96 -1.46 6.96
CA ILE A 56 -12.07 -0.48 7.58
C ILE A 56 -12.31 0.90 7.00
N VAL A 57 -12.42 1.05 5.68
CA VAL A 57 -12.73 2.33 5.03
C VAL A 57 -14.06 2.88 5.54
N ASP A 58 -15.12 2.07 5.55
CA ASP A 58 -16.45 2.47 6.05
C ASP A 58 -16.40 2.90 7.51
N ARG A 59 -15.69 2.14 8.36
CA ARG A 59 -15.53 2.48 9.78
C ARG A 59 -14.77 3.78 9.98
N LEU A 60 -13.70 4.02 9.18
CA LEU A 60 -12.88 5.22 9.29
C LEU A 60 -13.61 6.46 8.75
N GLU A 61 -14.29 6.36 7.61
CA GLU A 61 -15.04 7.49 7.04
C GLU A 61 -16.28 7.83 7.87
N GLY A 62 -17.04 6.83 8.32
CA GLY A 62 -18.25 7.05 9.10
C GLY A 62 -18.00 7.42 10.55
N GLY A 63 -16.96 6.87 11.18
CA GLY A 63 -16.65 7.11 12.60
C GLY A 63 -15.72 8.30 12.86
N TYR A 64 -14.95 8.72 11.86
CA TYR A 64 -13.91 9.76 11.97
C TYR A 64 -13.95 10.68 10.76
N PRO A 65 -14.93 11.60 10.65
CA PRO A 65 -15.11 12.47 9.48
C PRO A 65 -13.97 13.48 9.30
N GLU A 66 -13.20 13.77 10.35
CA GLU A 66 -12.02 14.62 10.24
C GLU A 66 -10.97 13.95 9.36
N HIS A 67 -10.35 14.71 8.49
CA HIS A 67 -9.36 14.21 7.51
C HIS A 67 -9.96 13.15 6.57
N PRO A 68 -10.92 13.53 5.68
CA PRO A 68 -11.56 12.60 4.75
C PRO A 68 -10.53 11.92 3.86
N LEU A 69 -10.72 10.62 3.65
CA LEU A 69 -9.86 9.80 2.77
C LEU A 69 -10.39 9.80 1.33
N MET A 70 -11.69 10.07 1.19
CA MET A 70 -12.37 10.14 -0.10
C MET A 70 -12.60 11.60 -0.51
N PRO A 71 -12.49 11.93 -1.81
CA PRO A 71 -12.92 13.22 -2.31
C PRO A 71 -14.41 13.48 -2.02
N GLU A 72 -14.78 14.75 -1.79
CA GLU A 72 -16.17 15.15 -1.59
C GLU A 72 -16.95 15.19 -2.92
N ASP A 73 -16.29 15.62 -3.99
CA ASP A 73 -16.88 15.64 -5.34
C ASP A 73 -17.18 14.22 -5.82
N PRO A 74 -18.41 13.94 -6.29
CA PRO A 74 -18.84 12.59 -6.70
C PRO A 74 -18.02 12.00 -7.85
N ASP A 75 -17.59 12.81 -8.83
CA ASP A 75 -16.83 12.33 -9.97
C ASP A 75 -15.40 11.99 -9.56
N ALA A 76 -14.77 12.85 -8.76
CA ALA A 76 -13.45 12.59 -8.17
C ALA A 76 -13.47 11.38 -7.23
N ARG A 77 -14.55 11.20 -6.46
CA ARG A 77 -14.77 10.01 -5.62
C ARG A 77 -14.88 8.75 -6.47
N GLY A 78 -15.65 8.80 -7.56
CA GLY A 78 -15.76 7.69 -8.51
C GLY A 78 -14.41 7.31 -9.11
N GLU A 79 -13.59 8.31 -9.45
CA GLU A 79 -12.23 8.08 -9.95
C GLU A 79 -11.33 7.47 -8.88
N ALA A 80 -11.38 7.97 -7.65
CA ALA A 80 -10.60 7.43 -6.53
C ALA A 80 -10.94 5.96 -6.25
N LEU A 81 -12.23 5.59 -6.32
CA LEU A 81 -12.68 4.21 -6.17
C LEU A 81 -12.18 3.31 -7.31
N ARG A 82 -12.18 3.79 -8.57
CA ARG A 82 -11.60 3.04 -9.70
C ARG A 82 -10.11 2.76 -9.50
N TRP A 83 -9.34 3.74 -9.00
CA TRP A 83 -7.93 3.54 -8.67
C TRP A 83 -7.73 2.54 -7.53
N LEU A 84 -8.58 2.59 -6.50
CA LEU A 84 -8.54 1.66 -5.38
C LEU A 84 -8.80 0.22 -5.85
N ASP A 85 -9.83 0.00 -6.66
CA ASP A 85 -10.16 -1.30 -7.23
C ASP A 85 -9.05 -1.79 -8.17
N TRP A 86 -8.51 -0.89 -9.01
CA TRP A 86 -7.41 -1.21 -9.89
C TRP A 86 -6.13 -1.62 -9.13
N ALA A 87 -5.82 -0.93 -8.04
CA ALA A 87 -4.64 -1.26 -7.23
C ALA A 87 -4.79 -2.65 -6.58
N ASN A 88 -5.94 -2.95 -5.99
CA ASN A 88 -6.19 -4.22 -5.29
C ASN A 88 -6.58 -5.38 -6.24
N GLY A 89 -6.88 -5.09 -7.49
CA GLY A 89 -7.14 -6.07 -8.55
C GLY A 89 -5.98 -6.16 -9.54
N PRO A 90 -6.03 -5.44 -10.68
CA PRO A 90 -5.04 -5.56 -11.76
C PRO A 90 -3.59 -5.33 -11.33
N LEU A 91 -3.27 -4.26 -10.57
CA LEU A 91 -1.90 -4.01 -10.10
C LEU A 91 -1.43 -5.14 -9.18
N HIS A 92 -2.31 -5.59 -8.27
CA HIS A 92 -1.98 -6.72 -7.39
C HIS A 92 -1.65 -7.98 -8.21
N GLU A 93 -2.54 -8.40 -9.11
CA GLU A 93 -2.41 -9.66 -9.85
C GLU A 93 -1.26 -9.64 -10.86
N GLN A 94 -1.05 -8.53 -11.55
CA GLN A 94 -0.05 -8.44 -12.62
C GLN A 94 1.37 -8.18 -12.11
N VAL A 95 1.51 -7.48 -10.98
CA VAL A 95 2.81 -7.02 -10.49
C VAL A 95 3.06 -7.49 -9.06
N THR A 96 2.30 -6.94 -8.10
CA THR A 96 2.69 -7.06 -6.69
C THR A 96 2.69 -8.49 -6.21
N ARG A 97 1.64 -9.26 -6.51
CA ARG A 97 1.55 -10.67 -6.16
C ARG A 97 2.67 -11.48 -6.81
N ARG A 98 2.95 -11.22 -8.10
CA ARG A 98 3.98 -11.96 -8.84
C ARG A 98 5.39 -11.76 -8.28
N ILE A 99 5.70 -10.57 -7.79
CA ILE A 99 7.03 -10.27 -7.24
C ILE A 99 7.06 -10.61 -5.75
N LEU A 100 6.08 -10.12 -5.01
CA LEU A 100 6.04 -10.20 -3.55
C LEU A 100 5.89 -11.64 -3.07
N PHE A 101 5.04 -12.46 -3.71
CA PHE A 101 4.81 -13.85 -3.29
C PHE A 101 6.00 -14.76 -3.60
N GLU A 102 6.81 -14.40 -4.59
CA GLU A 102 8.04 -15.14 -4.87
C GLU A 102 9.20 -14.73 -3.94
N LYS A 103 9.22 -13.48 -3.46
CA LYS A 103 10.32 -12.93 -2.65
C LYS A 103 10.03 -12.87 -1.16
N GLY A 104 8.80 -12.62 -0.78
CA GLY A 104 8.42 -12.39 0.60
C GLY A 104 8.00 -13.66 1.34
N ALA A 105 8.41 -13.80 2.60
CA ALA A 105 7.97 -14.89 3.43
C ALA A 105 6.46 -14.83 3.73
N GLN A 106 5.78 -15.98 3.69
CA GLN A 106 4.33 -16.13 3.90
C GLN A 106 3.83 -15.36 5.13
N ARG A 107 4.52 -15.47 6.25
CA ARG A 107 4.16 -14.81 7.52
C ARG A 107 3.97 -13.30 7.39
N TYR A 108 4.62 -12.65 6.43
CA TYR A 108 4.59 -11.20 6.28
C TYR A 108 3.77 -10.72 5.08
N THR A 109 3.54 -11.59 4.11
CA THR A 109 2.88 -11.28 2.83
C THR A 109 1.53 -11.96 2.66
N GLY A 110 1.28 -13.07 3.37
CA GLY A 110 0.16 -13.97 3.10
C GLY A 110 0.37 -14.88 1.87
N ALA A 111 1.59 -14.88 1.31
CA ALA A 111 1.94 -15.70 0.15
C ALA A 111 1.88 -17.21 0.47
N PRO A 112 1.64 -18.09 -0.51
CA PRO A 112 1.85 -19.52 -0.35
C PRO A 112 3.29 -19.83 0.05
N GLN A 113 3.49 -20.86 0.89
CA GLN A 113 4.84 -21.29 1.24
C GLN A 113 5.53 -21.89 0.01
N ARG A 114 6.75 -21.41 -0.29
CA ARG A 114 7.58 -21.89 -1.39
C ARG A 114 8.99 -22.24 -0.93
N ILE A 115 9.62 -23.16 -1.65
CA ILE A 115 11.01 -23.58 -1.38
C ILE A 115 12.00 -22.65 -2.11
N ALA A 116 11.67 -22.24 -3.34
CA ALA A 116 12.50 -21.34 -4.14
C ALA A 116 11.62 -20.39 -4.97
N PRO A 117 12.10 -19.15 -5.22
CA PRO A 117 11.39 -18.19 -6.07
C PRO A 117 11.34 -18.65 -7.54
N ASP A 118 10.18 -18.44 -8.20
CA ASP A 118 10.07 -18.57 -9.64
C ASP A 118 10.51 -17.27 -10.34
N MET A 119 11.69 -17.30 -10.92
CA MET A 119 12.28 -16.14 -11.60
C MET A 119 11.52 -15.73 -12.87
N ASN A 120 10.76 -16.63 -13.50
CA ASN A 120 9.93 -16.28 -14.66
C ASN A 120 8.72 -15.45 -14.22
N VAL A 121 8.09 -15.81 -13.10
CA VAL A 121 6.97 -15.04 -12.51
C VAL A 121 7.45 -13.65 -12.10
N ILE A 122 8.61 -13.54 -11.43
CA ILE A 122 9.21 -12.25 -11.06
C ILE A 122 9.47 -11.40 -12.30
N ARG A 123 10.06 -11.98 -13.36
CA ARG A 123 10.34 -11.25 -14.60
C ARG A 123 9.06 -10.70 -15.26
N GLN A 124 8.00 -11.50 -15.32
CA GLN A 124 6.70 -11.04 -15.83
C GLN A 124 6.14 -9.88 -15.01
N GLY A 125 6.24 -9.95 -13.69
CA GLY A 125 5.84 -8.85 -12.79
C GLY A 125 6.64 -7.56 -13.03
N ARG A 126 7.96 -7.68 -13.22
CA ARG A 126 8.84 -6.53 -13.54
C ARG A 126 8.50 -5.89 -14.88
N GLU A 127 8.22 -6.68 -15.91
CA GLU A 127 7.83 -6.13 -17.22
C GLU A 127 6.48 -5.38 -17.14
N ALA A 128 5.50 -5.94 -16.43
CA ALA A 128 4.24 -5.25 -16.20
C ALA A 128 4.43 -3.96 -15.39
N LEU A 129 5.31 -3.96 -14.39
CA LEU A 129 5.62 -2.80 -13.56
C LEU A 129 6.12 -1.62 -14.39
N LYS A 130 6.97 -1.82 -15.38
CA LYS A 130 7.52 -0.76 -16.23
C LYS A 130 6.43 0.06 -16.92
N THR A 131 5.46 -0.62 -17.53
CA THR A 131 4.33 0.05 -18.20
C THR A 131 3.48 0.83 -17.18
N ILE A 132 3.25 0.24 -16.02
CA ILE A 132 2.47 0.84 -14.95
C ILE A 132 3.15 2.09 -14.40
N LEU A 133 4.46 2.04 -14.12
CA LEU A 133 5.20 3.20 -13.62
C LEU A 133 5.11 4.38 -14.59
N LYS A 134 5.23 4.14 -15.90
CA LYS A 134 5.06 5.19 -16.90
C LYS A 134 3.69 5.84 -16.81
N THR A 135 2.62 5.03 -16.79
CA THR A 135 1.23 5.52 -16.72
C THR A 135 0.97 6.31 -15.43
N LEU A 136 1.48 5.84 -14.29
CA LEU A 136 1.35 6.54 -13.01
C LEU A 136 2.01 7.92 -13.05
N GLY A 137 3.23 8.01 -13.58
CA GLY A 137 3.95 9.28 -13.70
C GLY A 137 3.23 10.29 -14.59
N GLU A 138 2.78 9.86 -15.78
CA GLU A 138 2.01 10.70 -16.70
C GLU A 138 0.68 11.19 -16.10
N THR A 139 0.02 10.34 -15.31
CA THR A 139 -1.23 10.69 -14.63
C THR A 139 -0.99 11.70 -13.50
N ALA A 140 0.01 11.45 -12.65
CA ALA A 140 0.34 12.33 -11.54
C ALA A 140 0.85 13.70 -12.02
N GLU A 141 1.64 13.74 -13.11
CA GLU A 141 2.11 15.00 -13.71
C GLU A 141 0.94 15.84 -14.22
N ARG A 142 -0.06 15.23 -14.84
CA ARG A 142 -1.24 15.90 -15.39
C ARG A 142 -2.20 16.41 -14.32
N ASN A 143 -2.45 15.64 -13.29
CA ASN A 143 -3.51 15.87 -12.32
C ASN A 143 -2.99 16.41 -10.97
N GLY A 144 -1.71 16.29 -10.70
CA GLY A 144 -1.08 16.52 -9.39
C GLY A 144 -0.97 15.23 -8.57
N ASN A 145 -2.02 14.42 -8.51
CA ASN A 145 -2.07 13.07 -7.96
C ASN A 145 -2.88 12.15 -8.88
N LEU A 146 -3.20 10.93 -8.47
CA LEU A 146 -3.81 9.94 -9.38
C LEU A 146 -5.27 10.28 -9.73
N SER A 147 -6.06 10.76 -8.77
CA SER A 147 -7.48 11.07 -8.98
C SER A 147 -7.82 12.55 -8.74
N GLY A 148 -6.86 13.44 -8.88
CA GLY A 148 -7.06 14.88 -8.71
C GLY A 148 -5.85 15.57 -8.09
N ARG A 149 -6.04 16.78 -7.54
CA ARG A 149 -4.93 17.57 -6.97
C ARG A 149 -4.51 17.10 -5.59
N ASP A 150 -5.48 16.70 -4.77
CA ASP A 150 -5.23 16.33 -3.38
C ASP A 150 -4.96 14.83 -3.25
N CYS A 151 -3.99 14.48 -2.41
CA CYS A 151 -3.71 13.10 -2.07
C CYS A 151 -4.89 12.48 -1.33
N ASN A 152 -5.35 11.34 -1.81
CA ASN A 152 -6.48 10.63 -1.26
C ASN A 152 -6.28 9.11 -1.30
N ILE A 153 -7.33 8.33 -1.06
CA ILE A 153 -7.26 6.87 -0.97
C ILE A 153 -6.68 6.21 -2.25
N ALA A 154 -6.85 6.83 -3.43
CA ALA A 154 -6.27 6.33 -4.69
C ALA A 154 -4.74 6.30 -4.62
N ASP A 155 -4.15 7.41 -4.20
CA ASP A 155 -2.70 7.55 -4.07
C ASP A 155 -2.14 6.61 -3.00
N LEU A 156 -2.82 6.55 -1.85
CA LEU A 156 -2.42 5.69 -0.74
C LEU A 156 -2.48 4.20 -1.12
N ALA A 157 -3.49 3.80 -1.90
CA ALA A 157 -3.62 2.41 -2.35
C ALA A 157 -2.47 2.00 -3.27
N VAL A 158 -2.19 2.80 -4.30
CA VAL A 158 -1.09 2.51 -5.22
C VAL A 158 0.26 2.59 -4.50
N ALA A 159 0.47 3.61 -3.65
CA ALA A 159 1.69 3.76 -2.88
C ALA A 159 1.92 2.59 -1.90
N ALA A 160 0.86 2.02 -1.30
CA ALA A 160 0.95 0.84 -0.46
C ALA A 160 1.51 -0.37 -1.24
N HIS A 161 1.06 -0.59 -2.47
CA HIS A 161 1.59 -1.62 -3.35
C HIS A 161 3.06 -1.37 -3.73
N LEU A 162 3.37 -0.16 -4.19
CA LEU A 162 4.74 0.21 -4.54
C LEU A 162 5.68 0.12 -3.34
N SER A 163 5.21 0.44 -2.13
CA SER A 163 6.03 0.35 -0.93
C SER A 163 6.49 -1.07 -0.60
N CYS A 164 5.69 -2.09 -0.92
CA CYS A 164 6.10 -3.48 -0.78
C CYS A 164 7.19 -3.85 -1.79
N LEU A 165 7.09 -3.34 -3.01
CA LEU A 165 8.09 -3.57 -4.07
C LEU A 165 9.38 -2.79 -3.79
N ASP A 166 9.25 -1.54 -3.31
CA ASP A 166 10.35 -0.67 -2.91
C ASP A 166 11.16 -1.30 -1.74
N TYR A 167 10.47 -1.95 -0.81
CA TYR A 167 11.10 -2.70 0.28
C TYR A 167 12.14 -3.71 -0.23
N PHE A 168 11.87 -4.36 -1.35
CA PHE A 168 12.73 -5.34 -2.00
C PHE A 168 13.63 -4.76 -3.10
N GLY A 169 13.60 -3.44 -3.35
CA GLY A 169 14.37 -2.79 -4.42
C GLY A 169 13.93 -3.17 -5.83
N GLU A 170 12.62 -3.44 -6.00
CA GLU A 170 12.08 -3.89 -7.28
C GLU A 170 11.59 -2.74 -8.18
N VAL A 171 11.55 -1.51 -7.65
CA VAL A 171 11.10 -0.35 -8.41
C VAL A 171 12.30 0.42 -8.93
N PRO A 172 12.48 0.52 -10.26
CA PRO A 172 13.61 1.23 -10.88
C PRO A 172 13.33 2.74 -10.93
N TRP A 173 13.35 3.41 -9.78
CA TRP A 173 12.96 4.81 -9.62
C TRP A 173 13.67 5.78 -10.58
N THR A 174 14.96 5.56 -10.83
CA THR A 174 15.78 6.40 -11.72
C THR A 174 15.31 6.39 -13.18
N GLU A 175 14.61 5.33 -13.61
CA GLU A 175 14.05 5.21 -14.95
C GLU A 175 12.69 5.90 -15.09
N TYR A 176 12.01 6.24 -13.97
CA TYR A 176 10.66 6.80 -13.94
C TYR A 176 10.56 8.02 -13.01
N PRO A 177 11.24 9.13 -13.34
CA PRO A 177 11.38 10.27 -12.43
C PRO A 177 10.04 10.91 -12.04
N GLN A 178 9.04 10.99 -12.94
CA GLN A 178 7.74 11.55 -12.61
C GLN A 178 7.01 10.70 -11.56
N THR A 179 7.10 9.36 -11.68
CA THR A 179 6.51 8.46 -10.69
C THR A 179 7.27 8.50 -9.37
N ALA A 180 8.60 8.61 -9.43
CA ALA A 180 9.44 8.78 -8.25
C ALA A 180 9.06 10.06 -7.49
N GLU A 181 8.91 11.19 -8.18
CA GLU A 181 8.50 12.46 -7.58
C GLU A 181 7.11 12.37 -6.91
N TRP A 182 6.14 11.78 -7.60
CA TRP A 182 4.83 11.53 -7.01
C TRP A 182 4.93 10.63 -5.77
N TYR A 183 5.66 9.52 -5.86
CA TYR A 183 5.79 8.57 -4.76
C TYR A 183 6.50 9.19 -3.55
N VAL A 184 7.54 9.99 -3.75
CA VAL A 184 8.25 10.72 -2.68
C VAL A 184 7.30 11.63 -1.91
N ARG A 185 6.39 12.35 -2.59
CA ARG A 185 5.38 13.18 -1.91
C ARG A 185 4.48 12.35 -0.98
N ILE A 186 4.08 11.13 -1.40
CA ILE A 186 3.29 10.25 -0.54
C ILE A 186 4.14 9.65 0.58
N LYS A 187 5.34 9.18 0.25
CA LYS A 187 6.31 8.58 1.18
C LYS A 187 6.74 9.55 2.31
N SER A 188 6.75 10.86 2.02
CA SER A 188 7.08 11.92 2.99
C SER A 188 5.98 12.20 4.02
N ARG A 189 4.78 11.69 3.82
CA ARG A 189 3.65 11.93 4.73
C ARG A 189 3.89 11.29 6.09
N PRO A 190 3.41 11.92 7.19
CA PRO A 190 3.57 11.34 8.53
C PRO A 190 2.99 9.93 8.68
N SER A 191 1.91 9.62 7.96
CA SER A 191 1.28 8.29 7.93
C SER A 191 2.23 7.20 7.42
N PHE A 192 3.12 7.54 6.48
CA PHE A 192 4.05 6.61 5.86
C PHE A 192 5.23 6.19 6.77
N ARG A 193 5.54 6.98 7.81
CA ARG A 193 6.67 6.72 8.71
C ARG A 193 6.65 5.35 9.34
N THR A 194 5.45 4.84 9.65
CA THR A 194 5.31 3.50 10.24
C THR A 194 5.75 2.41 9.28
N LEU A 195 5.53 2.59 7.97
CA LEU A 195 5.96 1.64 6.93
C LEU A 195 7.48 1.67 6.76
N LEU A 196 8.09 2.85 6.80
CA LEU A 196 9.54 3.01 6.64
C LEU A 196 10.32 2.41 7.82
N ALA A 197 9.68 2.28 8.98
CA ALA A 197 10.25 1.65 10.16
C ALA A 197 10.21 0.10 10.11
N ASP A 198 9.47 -0.49 9.17
CA ASP A 198 9.33 -1.94 9.08
C ASP A 198 10.68 -2.64 8.89
N ARG A 199 10.89 -3.70 9.65
CA ARG A 199 12.05 -4.60 9.53
C ARG A 199 11.57 -6.03 9.65
N VAL A 200 11.70 -6.79 8.58
CA VAL A 200 11.31 -8.20 8.53
C VAL A 200 12.53 -9.05 8.82
N PRO A 201 12.50 -9.90 9.87
CA PRO A 201 13.59 -10.82 10.17
C PRO A 201 13.94 -11.71 8.99
N GLY A 202 15.24 -11.74 8.64
CA GLY A 202 15.75 -12.51 7.50
C GLY A 202 15.50 -11.89 6.12
N GLN A 203 14.76 -10.78 6.04
CA GLN A 203 14.47 -10.04 4.81
C GLN A 203 14.55 -8.53 5.05
N PRO A 204 15.73 -7.95 5.29
CA PRO A 204 15.86 -6.53 5.52
C PRO A 204 15.46 -5.75 4.26
N PRO A 205 14.99 -4.50 4.41
CA PRO A 205 14.74 -3.64 3.27
C PRO A 205 16.04 -3.26 2.57
N THR A 206 15.92 -2.78 1.33
CA THR A 206 17.07 -2.14 0.65
C THR A 206 17.55 -0.91 1.41
N ALA A 207 18.81 -0.53 1.21
CA ALA A 207 19.40 0.63 1.90
C ALA A 207 18.61 1.92 1.62
N SER A 208 18.16 2.13 0.37
CA SER A 208 17.39 3.29 -0.06
C SER A 208 15.92 3.29 0.37
N TYR A 209 15.41 2.19 0.92
CA TYR A 209 13.98 2.07 1.25
C TYR A 209 13.47 3.18 2.18
N ALA A 210 14.27 3.58 3.17
CA ALA A 210 13.90 4.64 4.12
C ALA A 210 14.29 6.05 3.66
N GLU A 211 15.05 6.17 2.57
CA GLU A 211 15.46 7.44 2.00
C GLU A 211 14.30 8.07 1.22
N LEU A 212 14.27 9.41 1.19
CA LEU A 212 13.30 10.18 0.44
C LEU A 212 13.88 10.71 -0.89
N ASP A 213 15.19 10.60 -1.05
CA ASP A 213 15.92 10.97 -2.28
C ASP A 213 16.33 9.68 -3.01
N PHE A 214 15.96 9.55 -4.29
CA PHE A 214 16.32 8.42 -5.16
C PHE A 214 17.15 8.86 -6.34
#